data_183bdbcd7c5cee7d8c3aae5e30eb5804
#
_entry.id   183bdbcd7c5cee7d8c3aae5e30eb5804
#
_cell.length_a   1.000
_cell.length_b   1.000
_cell.length_c   1.000
_cell.angle_alpha   90.00
_cell.angle_beta   90.00
_cell.angle_gamma   90.00
#
_symmetry.space_group_name_H-M   'P 1'
#
loop_
_entity.id
_entity.type
_entity.pdbx_description
1 polymer ?
#
loop_
_entity_poly.entity_id
_entity_poly.type
_entity_poly.pdbx_seq_one_letter_code
_entity_poly.pdbx_strand_id
1 'polypeptide(L)'
;MEWKELQTLVKRKIGYGIVQPGPSVQKGVPIIKVNNIISGLYDTKHLDKTTVENDAKYQRTKLKGGELIVTVVGTCGKTAIVPPQFVGCNLVRATCLIDIEDETICRWIKYYIDSPQGQAYINRNLNTTVQATLNVKNLNEMPIPFYSKEYTSNVVKILSSLDRKIELNNKINADLEEMAQAIFKNWFVDFEPFKDGKFVDSELGMIPEGWKVGRADDFYQINIGKTPPRKEHKWFSTNPADKIWVSIANMGNSGIFISDSSEYLTKEAVDSHNIIMVPRNTILLSFKLTVGRVAIADKELTTNEAIARFILSDDKYMEYLYLYLKKFDYNSLGSTSSIATAVNSKTIKGMQMLQPSDKVIDAFHIQVNP
;
A
#
# COMPACT_ATOMS: atom_id res chain seq x y z
N MET A 1 -5.47 39.15 -3.73
CA MET A 1 -5.34 37.86 -4.46
C MET A 1 -4.98 38.15 -5.91
N GLU A 2 -3.92 37.54 -6.41
CA GLU A 2 -3.43 37.66 -7.79
C GLU A 2 -3.37 36.27 -8.38
N TRP A 3 -3.67 36.11 -9.67
CA TRP A 3 -3.54 34.83 -10.38
C TRP A 3 -2.35 34.88 -11.33
N LYS A 4 -1.51 33.83 -11.31
CA LYS A 4 -0.35 33.69 -12.24
C LYS A 4 -0.40 32.35 -12.92
N GLU A 5 -0.07 32.30 -14.19
CA GLU A 5 0.08 31.02 -14.87
C GLU A 5 1.30 30.27 -14.37
N LEU A 6 1.18 28.97 -14.18
CA LEU A 6 2.26 28.13 -13.64
C LEU A 6 3.58 28.28 -14.42
N GLN A 7 3.51 28.44 -15.76
CA GLN A 7 4.70 28.60 -16.60
C GLN A 7 5.53 29.86 -16.26
N THR A 8 4.93 30.88 -15.64
CA THR A 8 5.64 32.11 -15.26
C THR A 8 6.42 31.98 -13.94
N LEU A 9 6.24 30.88 -13.23
CA LEU A 9 6.80 30.63 -11.90
C LEU A 9 7.95 29.63 -11.91
N VAL A 10 8.21 29.00 -13.06
CA VAL A 10 9.21 27.94 -13.20
C VAL A 10 10.55 28.45 -13.70
N LYS A 11 11.66 27.88 -13.20
CA LYS A 11 13.03 28.16 -13.66
C LYS A 11 13.28 27.64 -15.08
N ARG A 12 12.66 26.55 -15.44
CA ARG A 12 12.81 25.88 -16.75
C ARG A 12 11.46 25.40 -17.26
N LYS A 13 11.33 25.34 -18.58
CA LYS A 13 10.09 24.91 -19.23
C LYS A 13 9.66 23.54 -18.74
N ILE A 14 8.39 23.43 -18.31
CA ILE A 14 7.77 22.17 -17.93
C ILE A 14 7.78 21.22 -19.12
N GLY A 15 8.14 19.97 -18.88
CA GLY A 15 8.22 18.96 -19.95
C GLY A 15 8.07 17.55 -19.39
N TYR A 16 7.75 16.63 -20.30
CA TYR A 16 7.67 15.21 -20.01
C TYR A 16 9.04 14.60 -19.71
N GLY A 17 9.07 13.57 -18.89
CA GLY A 17 10.21 12.69 -18.74
C GLY A 17 10.47 11.81 -19.97
N ILE A 18 11.22 10.74 -19.78
CA ILE A 18 11.65 9.81 -20.83
C ILE A 18 10.43 9.19 -21.53
N VAL A 19 10.33 9.38 -22.85
CA VAL A 19 9.17 8.92 -23.63
C VAL A 19 9.18 7.40 -23.79
N GLN A 20 10.35 6.81 -24.05
CA GLN A 20 10.54 5.38 -24.23
C GLN A 20 11.69 4.91 -23.35
N PRO A 21 11.41 4.56 -22.07
CA PRO A 21 12.46 4.16 -21.14
C PRO A 21 13.11 2.81 -21.49
N GLY A 22 12.47 2.00 -22.35
CA GLY A 22 12.88 0.64 -22.65
C GLY A 22 12.57 -0.34 -21.50
N PRO A 23 12.94 -1.62 -21.65
CA PRO A 23 12.88 -2.59 -20.56
C PRO A 23 13.84 -2.19 -19.44
N SER A 24 13.51 -2.56 -18.20
CA SER A 24 14.36 -2.27 -17.05
C SER A 24 15.69 -3.02 -17.16
N VAL A 25 16.80 -2.31 -16.89
CA VAL A 25 18.17 -2.84 -16.95
C VAL A 25 18.75 -3.00 -15.54
N GLN A 26 19.67 -3.95 -15.35
CA GLN A 26 20.29 -4.16 -14.04
C GLN A 26 21.18 -3.00 -13.61
N LYS A 27 21.97 -2.46 -14.56
CA LYS A 27 22.86 -1.29 -14.35
C LYS A 27 22.36 -0.13 -15.22
N GLY A 28 22.03 1.00 -14.61
CA GLY A 28 21.47 2.16 -15.32
C GLY A 28 21.00 3.25 -14.38
N VAL A 29 20.28 4.22 -14.91
CA VAL A 29 19.71 5.36 -14.17
C VAL A 29 18.31 5.00 -13.69
N PRO A 30 18.01 5.12 -12.38
CA PRO A 30 16.67 4.87 -11.87
C PRO A 30 15.65 5.86 -12.45
N ILE A 31 14.44 5.36 -12.73
CA ILE A 31 13.33 6.16 -13.29
C ILE A 31 12.11 6.09 -12.39
N ILE A 32 11.44 7.23 -12.21
CA ILE A 32 10.22 7.37 -11.43
C ILE A 32 9.02 7.25 -12.35
N LYS A 33 8.13 6.32 -12.03
CA LYS A 33 6.85 6.07 -12.69
C LYS A 33 5.68 6.60 -11.86
N VAL A 34 4.50 6.67 -12.45
CA VAL A 34 3.26 7.13 -11.79
C VAL A 34 3.00 6.39 -10.48
N ASN A 35 3.16 5.05 -10.47
CA ASN A 35 2.93 4.25 -9.27
C ASN A 35 3.86 4.63 -8.12
N ASN A 36 5.10 5.00 -8.39
CA ASN A 36 6.03 5.46 -7.35
C ASN A 36 5.55 6.76 -6.70
N ILE A 37 4.91 7.67 -7.47
CA ILE A 37 4.36 8.92 -6.96
C ILE A 37 3.09 8.67 -6.14
N ILE A 38 2.21 7.78 -6.60
CA ILE A 38 0.98 7.42 -5.90
C ILE A 38 1.28 6.75 -4.55
N SER A 39 2.29 5.88 -4.51
CA SER A 39 2.73 5.19 -3.28
C SER A 39 3.52 6.09 -2.32
N GLY A 40 3.83 7.33 -2.73
CA GLY A 40 4.81 8.18 -2.06
C GLY A 40 6.25 7.85 -2.52
N LEU A 41 7.10 8.85 -2.58
CA LEU A 41 8.51 8.70 -2.97
C LEU A 41 9.36 8.27 -1.77
N TYR A 42 9.13 7.07 -1.24
CA TYR A 42 9.81 6.60 -0.02
C TYR A 42 10.95 5.63 -0.28
N ASP A 43 10.82 4.76 -1.30
CA ASP A 43 11.78 3.69 -1.56
C ASP A 43 12.45 3.83 -2.93
N THR A 44 13.79 3.73 -2.92
CA THR A 44 14.62 3.72 -4.14
C THR A 44 15.03 2.33 -4.58
N LYS A 45 14.83 1.29 -3.76
CA LYS A 45 15.37 -0.07 -3.97
C LYS A 45 14.71 -0.80 -5.13
N HIS A 46 13.45 -0.51 -5.41
CA HIS A 46 12.63 -1.21 -6.41
C HIS A 46 12.31 -0.36 -7.65
N LEU A 47 13.10 0.69 -7.91
CA LEU A 47 12.93 1.50 -9.10
C LEU A 47 13.41 0.76 -10.35
N ASP A 48 12.62 0.80 -11.41
CA ASP A 48 13.10 0.46 -12.74
C ASP A 48 14.23 1.38 -13.17
N LYS A 49 15.11 0.89 -14.05
CA LYS A 49 16.25 1.65 -14.55
C LYS A 49 16.25 1.69 -16.07
N THR A 50 16.58 2.85 -16.62
CA THR A 50 16.88 3.02 -18.06
C THR A 50 18.38 3.04 -18.30
N THR A 51 18.81 2.89 -19.56
CA THR A 51 20.24 2.97 -19.91
C THR A 51 20.77 4.39 -19.74
N VAL A 52 22.08 4.51 -19.52
CA VAL A 52 22.76 5.81 -19.37
C VAL A 52 22.61 6.64 -20.66
N GLU A 53 22.71 6.00 -21.84
CA GLU A 53 22.57 6.64 -23.14
C GLU A 53 21.16 7.21 -23.35
N ASN A 54 20.13 6.51 -22.84
CA ASN A 54 18.76 6.98 -22.93
C ASN A 54 18.51 8.14 -21.94
N ASP A 55 19.00 8.04 -20.71
CA ASP A 55 18.95 9.11 -19.71
C ASP A 55 19.62 10.40 -20.22
N ALA A 56 20.77 10.28 -20.90
CA ALA A 56 21.52 11.42 -21.43
C ALA A 56 20.72 12.31 -22.38
N LYS A 57 19.72 11.75 -23.08
CA LYS A 57 18.81 12.49 -23.97
C LYS A 57 17.79 13.36 -23.22
N TYR A 58 17.58 13.08 -21.92
CA TYR A 58 16.52 13.69 -21.11
C TYR A 58 17.06 14.41 -19.86
N GLN A 59 18.18 15.13 -20.01
CA GLN A 59 18.84 15.88 -18.91
C GLN A 59 17.92 16.92 -18.26
N ARG A 60 16.92 17.42 -18.99
CA ARG A 60 15.98 18.42 -18.47
C ARG A 60 15.08 17.90 -17.36
N THR A 61 14.83 16.60 -17.30
CA THR A 61 13.98 15.96 -16.30
C THR A 61 14.76 15.16 -15.27
N LYS A 62 16.09 15.28 -15.31
CA LYS A 62 16.96 14.73 -14.27
C LYS A 62 16.74 15.46 -12.96
N LEU A 63 16.51 14.70 -11.90
CA LEU A 63 16.12 15.21 -10.59
C LEU A 63 17.32 15.71 -9.81
N LYS A 64 17.15 16.86 -9.16
CA LYS A 64 18.17 17.53 -8.34
C LYS A 64 17.78 17.58 -6.84
N GLY A 65 16.53 17.23 -6.53
CA GLY A 65 15.93 17.34 -5.19
C GLY A 65 15.20 18.66 -4.97
N GLY A 66 14.03 18.59 -4.35
CA GLY A 66 13.19 19.76 -4.08
C GLY A 66 12.23 20.17 -5.20
N GLU A 67 12.34 19.61 -6.40
CA GLU A 67 11.40 19.89 -7.49
C GLU A 67 10.03 19.25 -7.23
N LEU A 68 9.00 19.81 -7.84
CA LEU A 68 7.64 19.25 -7.86
C LEU A 68 7.45 18.35 -9.09
N ILE A 69 6.96 17.14 -8.86
CA ILE A 69 6.53 16.23 -9.93
C ILE A 69 5.00 16.20 -9.97
N VAL A 70 4.44 16.17 -11.17
CA VAL A 70 3.00 16.00 -11.41
C VAL A 70 2.77 14.88 -12.39
N THR A 71 1.85 13.97 -12.08
CA THR A 71 1.42 12.90 -13.01
C THR A 71 0.47 13.47 -14.07
N VAL A 72 0.67 13.08 -15.32
CA VAL A 72 -0.05 13.66 -16.47
C VAL A 72 -0.66 12.62 -17.41
N VAL A 73 -0.44 11.31 -17.17
CA VAL A 73 -1.04 10.21 -17.97
C VAL A 73 -1.55 9.12 -17.02
N GLY A 74 -2.75 8.64 -17.27
CA GLY A 74 -3.45 7.65 -16.45
C GLY A 74 -4.06 8.29 -15.22
N THR A 75 -3.43 8.15 -14.07
CA THR A 75 -3.82 8.90 -12.86
C THR A 75 -3.19 10.29 -12.93
N CYS A 76 -3.93 11.27 -13.45
CA CYS A 76 -3.43 12.64 -13.60
C CYS A 76 -3.59 13.46 -12.31
N GLY A 77 -2.70 14.43 -12.09
CA GLY A 77 -2.79 15.42 -11.02
C GLY A 77 -2.30 14.95 -9.64
N LYS A 78 -1.66 13.78 -9.54
CA LYS A 78 -0.94 13.42 -8.33
C LYS A 78 0.39 14.12 -8.28
N THR A 79 0.76 14.62 -7.11
CA THR A 79 1.96 15.43 -6.92
C THR A 79 2.92 14.82 -5.91
N ALA A 80 4.20 15.09 -6.07
CA ALA A 80 5.22 14.82 -5.06
C ALA A 80 6.35 15.86 -5.15
N ILE A 81 6.92 16.24 -4.02
CA ILE A 81 8.19 16.97 -3.98
C ILE A 81 9.31 15.93 -3.92
N VAL A 82 10.30 16.10 -4.77
CA VAL A 82 11.43 15.15 -4.91
C VAL A 82 12.29 15.16 -3.65
N PRO A 83 12.34 14.06 -2.87
CA PRO A 83 13.21 13.95 -1.72
C PRO A 83 14.69 13.79 -2.14
N PRO A 84 15.66 14.12 -1.24
CA PRO A 84 17.10 14.08 -1.55
C PRO A 84 17.61 12.73 -2.07
N GLN A 85 17.05 11.60 -1.60
CA GLN A 85 17.46 10.25 -2.01
C GLN A 85 17.14 9.92 -3.48
N PHE A 86 16.31 10.72 -4.16
CA PHE A 86 15.97 10.56 -5.57
C PHE A 86 16.80 11.46 -6.50
N VAL A 87 17.79 12.18 -5.96
CA VAL A 87 18.74 12.96 -6.78
C VAL A 87 19.45 12.04 -7.76
N GLY A 88 19.51 12.46 -9.02
CA GLY A 88 20.11 11.66 -10.11
C GLY A 88 19.14 10.66 -10.78
N CYS A 89 17.94 10.43 -10.22
CA CYS A 89 16.89 9.73 -10.96
C CYS A 89 16.34 10.55 -12.11
N ASN A 90 15.59 9.93 -13.01
CA ASN A 90 14.87 10.63 -14.08
C ASN A 90 13.37 10.27 -14.04
N LEU A 91 12.56 10.98 -14.81
CA LEU A 91 11.12 10.79 -14.92
C LEU A 91 10.74 10.05 -16.20
N VAL A 92 9.61 9.35 -16.21
CA VAL A 92 8.99 8.82 -17.42
C VAL A 92 7.97 9.81 -18.01
N ARG A 93 7.59 9.61 -19.28
CA ARG A 93 6.64 10.44 -20.04
C ARG A 93 5.32 10.74 -19.30
N ALA A 94 4.87 9.83 -18.44
CA ALA A 94 3.62 9.98 -17.69
C ALA A 94 3.70 11.01 -16.54
N THR A 95 4.85 11.66 -16.37
CA THR A 95 5.12 12.63 -15.31
C THR A 95 5.79 13.87 -15.88
N CYS A 96 5.50 15.03 -15.29
CA CYS A 96 6.14 16.31 -15.60
C CYS A 96 6.92 16.83 -14.41
N LEU A 97 8.04 17.48 -14.69
CA LEU A 97 8.88 18.16 -13.72
C LEU A 97 8.57 19.65 -13.70
N ILE A 98 8.35 20.19 -12.52
CA ILE A 98 8.12 21.61 -12.24
C ILE A 98 9.23 22.07 -11.29
N ASP A 99 10.15 22.86 -11.84
CA ASP A 99 11.34 23.36 -11.12
C ASP A 99 11.10 24.80 -10.68
N ILE A 100 10.96 25.02 -9.38
CA ILE A 100 10.65 26.32 -8.76
C ILE A 100 11.74 26.64 -7.76
N GLU A 101 12.22 27.91 -7.76
CA GLU A 101 13.35 28.32 -6.92
C GLU A 101 13.00 28.39 -5.45
N ASP A 102 11.88 29.04 -5.13
CA ASP A 102 11.41 29.22 -3.77
C ASP A 102 10.66 27.98 -3.29
N GLU A 103 11.19 27.33 -2.25
CA GLU A 103 10.58 26.11 -1.68
C GLU A 103 9.18 26.37 -1.15
N THR A 104 8.92 27.57 -0.59
CA THR A 104 7.58 27.93 -0.09
C THR A 104 6.59 28.02 -1.23
N ILE A 105 7.00 28.62 -2.35
CA ILE A 105 6.16 28.71 -3.57
C ILE A 105 5.98 27.32 -4.18
N CYS A 106 7.01 26.49 -4.22
CA CYS A 106 6.92 25.12 -4.70
C CYS A 106 5.88 24.30 -3.91
N ARG A 107 5.93 24.37 -2.58
CA ARG A 107 4.95 23.71 -1.70
C ARG A 107 3.55 24.31 -1.83
N TRP A 108 3.45 25.63 -1.98
CA TRP A 108 2.17 26.28 -2.23
C TRP A 108 1.49 25.77 -3.49
N ILE A 109 2.25 25.66 -4.59
CA ILE A 109 1.76 25.15 -5.87
C ILE A 109 1.34 23.68 -5.72
N LYS A 110 2.13 22.85 -5.03
CA LYS A 110 1.76 21.47 -4.71
C LYS A 110 0.39 21.42 -4.02
N TYR A 111 0.21 22.17 -2.95
CA TYR A 111 -1.05 22.16 -2.18
C TYR A 111 -2.22 22.69 -2.99
N TYR A 112 -1.99 23.68 -3.85
CA TYR A 112 -3.04 24.15 -4.76
C TYR A 112 -3.42 23.07 -5.79
N ILE A 113 -2.47 22.40 -6.40
CA ILE A 113 -2.73 21.30 -7.35
C ILE A 113 -3.50 20.18 -6.64
N ASP A 114 -3.14 19.82 -5.42
CA ASP A 114 -3.79 18.77 -4.63
C ASP A 114 -5.17 19.20 -4.10
N SER A 115 -5.49 20.48 -4.10
CA SER A 115 -6.79 21.01 -3.61
C SER A 115 -7.95 20.62 -4.52
N PRO A 116 -9.21 20.66 -4.02
CA PRO A 116 -10.38 20.44 -4.85
C PRO A 116 -10.44 21.36 -6.09
N GLN A 117 -10.00 22.61 -5.98
CA GLN A 117 -9.97 23.58 -7.07
C GLN A 117 -8.92 23.20 -8.13
N GLY A 118 -7.71 22.82 -7.71
CA GLY A 118 -6.66 22.35 -8.60
C GLY A 118 -7.05 21.07 -9.31
N GLN A 119 -7.62 20.10 -8.59
CA GLN A 119 -8.12 18.85 -9.18
C GLN A 119 -9.31 19.11 -10.15
N ALA A 120 -10.19 20.04 -9.83
CA ALA A 120 -11.28 20.42 -10.73
C ALA A 120 -10.76 21.06 -12.03
N TYR A 121 -9.69 21.88 -11.97
CA TYR A 121 -9.03 22.40 -13.16
C TYR A 121 -8.45 21.26 -14.00
N ILE A 122 -7.69 20.36 -13.39
CA ILE A 122 -7.09 19.21 -14.09
C ILE A 122 -8.18 18.38 -14.76
N ASN A 123 -9.23 17.98 -14.02
CA ASN A 123 -10.29 17.12 -14.54
C ASN A 123 -11.03 17.75 -15.74
N ARG A 124 -11.23 19.07 -15.75
CA ARG A 124 -11.82 19.79 -16.90
C ARG A 124 -10.93 19.82 -18.13
N ASN A 125 -9.63 19.68 -17.97
CA ASN A 125 -8.64 19.75 -19.03
C ASN A 125 -8.07 18.38 -19.43
N LEU A 126 -8.64 17.26 -18.95
CA LEU A 126 -8.24 15.92 -19.35
C LEU A 126 -8.76 15.59 -20.75
N ASN A 127 -7.88 14.98 -21.54
CA ASN A 127 -8.27 14.24 -22.74
C ASN A 127 -8.52 12.77 -22.34
N THR A 128 -9.74 12.27 -22.61
CA THR A 128 -10.21 10.95 -22.12
C THR A 128 -10.49 9.94 -23.24
N THR A 129 -9.86 10.05 -24.40
CA THR A 129 -10.18 9.21 -25.56
C THR A 129 -9.86 7.73 -25.36
N VAL A 130 -8.66 7.39 -24.84
CA VAL A 130 -8.23 6.02 -24.54
C VAL A 130 -7.70 5.94 -23.10
N GLN A 131 -6.83 6.86 -22.74
CA GLN A 131 -6.26 7.00 -21.42
C GLN A 131 -6.30 8.48 -21.02
N ALA A 132 -6.75 8.76 -19.78
CA ALA A 132 -6.76 10.13 -19.29
C ALA A 132 -5.36 10.77 -19.41
N THR A 133 -5.30 11.91 -20.05
CA THR A 133 -4.04 12.63 -20.29
C THR A 133 -4.23 14.12 -20.08
N LEU A 134 -3.38 14.73 -19.27
CA LEU A 134 -3.27 16.18 -19.10
C LEU A 134 -2.15 16.70 -20.03
N ASN A 135 -2.50 17.56 -20.98
CA ASN A 135 -1.49 18.17 -21.84
C ASN A 135 -0.58 19.12 -21.04
N VAL A 136 0.72 19.12 -21.37
CA VAL A 136 1.70 20.07 -20.79
C VAL A 136 1.27 21.53 -21.01
N LYS A 137 0.59 21.84 -22.14
CA LYS A 137 0.04 23.17 -22.39
C LYS A 137 -0.93 23.56 -21.27
N ASN A 138 -1.90 22.71 -20.96
CA ASN A 138 -2.89 22.98 -19.91
C ASN A 138 -2.25 23.10 -18.52
N LEU A 139 -1.19 22.31 -18.26
CA LEU A 139 -0.43 22.43 -17.03
C LEU A 139 0.35 23.75 -16.96
N ASN A 140 0.95 24.22 -18.06
CA ASN A 140 1.64 25.51 -18.15
C ASN A 140 0.69 26.69 -17.89
N GLU A 141 -0.52 26.64 -18.47
CA GLU A 141 -1.56 27.68 -18.39
C GLU A 141 -2.39 27.58 -17.08
N MET A 142 -2.07 26.61 -16.19
CA MET A 142 -2.81 26.44 -14.94
C MET A 142 -2.73 27.71 -14.08
N PRO A 143 -3.87 28.34 -13.74
CA PRO A 143 -3.88 29.53 -12.90
C PRO A 143 -3.58 29.15 -11.44
N ILE A 144 -2.55 29.77 -10.87
CA ILE A 144 -2.15 29.59 -9.48
C ILE A 144 -2.52 30.86 -8.70
N PRO A 145 -3.29 30.76 -7.62
CA PRO A 145 -3.64 31.93 -6.80
C PRO A 145 -2.49 32.33 -5.89
N PHE A 146 -2.21 33.61 -5.81
CA PHE A 146 -1.27 34.18 -4.85
C PHE A 146 -1.95 35.15 -3.89
N TYR A 147 -1.59 35.04 -2.66
CA TYR A 147 -1.99 35.92 -1.58
C TYR A 147 -0.76 36.71 -1.08
N SER A 148 -0.86 37.39 0.06
CA SER A 148 0.31 38.01 0.66
C SER A 148 1.37 36.93 0.97
N LYS A 149 2.63 37.34 0.95
CA LYS A 149 3.76 36.45 1.27
C LYS A 149 3.59 35.82 2.67
N GLU A 150 3.11 36.60 3.61
CA GLU A 150 2.86 36.14 4.97
C GLU A 150 1.75 35.07 5.01
N TYR A 151 0.61 35.30 4.35
CA TYR A 151 -0.49 34.33 4.29
C TYR A 151 -0.01 33.03 3.64
N THR A 152 0.64 33.08 2.48
CA THR A 152 1.16 31.91 1.76
C THR A 152 2.14 31.12 2.62
N SER A 153 3.08 31.82 3.27
CA SER A 153 4.07 31.19 4.16
C SER A 153 3.40 30.51 5.36
N ASN A 154 2.42 31.13 6.00
CA ASN A 154 1.73 30.56 7.14
C ASN A 154 0.92 29.31 6.76
N VAL A 155 0.18 29.34 5.65
CA VAL A 155 -0.54 28.15 5.15
C VAL A 155 0.41 27.03 4.81
N VAL A 156 1.48 27.30 4.07
CA VAL A 156 2.50 26.29 3.73
C VAL A 156 3.13 25.70 5.00
N LYS A 157 3.42 26.51 6.01
CA LYS A 157 3.99 26.07 7.28
C LYS A 157 3.07 25.08 8.02
N ILE A 158 1.77 25.37 8.05
CA ILE A 158 0.77 24.50 8.67
C ILE A 158 0.69 23.17 7.88
N LEU A 159 0.43 23.23 6.57
CA LEU A 159 0.24 22.04 5.74
C LEU A 159 1.50 21.16 5.69
N SER A 160 2.68 21.77 5.55
CA SER A 160 3.94 21.00 5.55
C SER A 160 4.26 20.38 6.91
N SER A 161 3.79 20.96 8.01
CA SER A 161 3.91 20.31 9.33
C SER A 161 3.05 19.04 9.43
N LEU A 162 1.86 19.07 8.83
CA LEU A 162 0.98 17.89 8.75
C LEU A 162 1.56 16.81 7.84
N ASP A 163 2.05 17.18 6.64
CA ASP A 163 2.73 16.24 5.73
C ASP A 163 3.90 15.56 6.44
N ARG A 164 4.76 16.35 7.10
CA ARG A 164 5.92 15.82 7.82
C ARG A 164 5.51 14.86 8.94
N LYS A 165 4.40 15.15 9.63
CA LYS A 165 3.86 14.26 10.65
C LYS A 165 3.37 12.93 10.04
N ILE A 166 2.70 12.99 8.88
CA ILE A 166 2.26 11.80 8.14
C ILE A 166 3.46 10.96 7.70
N GLU A 167 4.47 11.59 7.10
CA GLU A 167 5.72 10.92 6.69
C GLU A 167 6.43 10.24 7.86
N LEU A 168 6.55 10.95 8.98
CA LEU A 168 7.19 10.41 10.19
C LEU A 168 6.38 9.22 10.75
N ASN A 169 5.07 9.33 10.83
CA ASN A 169 4.22 8.24 11.31
C ASN A 169 4.33 7.01 10.38
N ASN A 170 4.33 7.21 9.06
CA ASN A 170 4.51 6.12 8.12
C ASN A 170 5.87 5.43 8.28
N LYS A 171 6.93 6.21 8.52
CA LYS A 171 8.25 5.65 8.80
C LYS A 171 8.28 4.88 10.13
N ILE A 172 7.72 5.45 11.19
CA ILE A 172 7.61 4.76 12.49
C ILE A 172 6.85 3.44 12.34
N ASN A 173 5.73 3.43 11.61
CA ASN A 173 4.96 2.22 11.38
C ASN A 173 5.77 1.15 10.62
N ALA A 174 6.55 1.56 9.61
CA ALA A 174 7.43 0.64 8.89
C ALA A 174 8.54 0.08 9.77
N ASP A 175 9.19 0.94 10.56
CA ASP A 175 10.25 0.53 11.50
C ASP A 175 9.69 -0.43 12.58
N LEU A 176 8.50 -0.15 13.12
CA LEU A 176 7.82 -1.02 14.10
C LEU A 176 7.45 -2.39 13.50
N GLU A 177 6.96 -2.41 12.26
CA GLU A 177 6.67 -3.66 11.57
C GLU A 177 7.95 -4.49 11.33
N GLU A 178 9.04 -3.86 10.93
CA GLU A 178 10.34 -4.52 10.76
C GLU A 178 10.85 -5.10 12.10
N MET A 179 10.73 -4.34 13.18
CA MET A 179 11.08 -4.82 14.53
C MET A 179 10.24 -6.01 14.94
N ALA A 180 8.92 -5.95 14.76
CA ALA A 180 8.03 -7.07 15.09
C ALA A 180 8.37 -8.34 14.27
N GLN A 181 8.68 -8.18 12.98
CA GLN A 181 9.13 -9.29 12.12
C GLN A 181 10.47 -9.87 12.57
N ALA A 182 11.41 -9.03 13.04
CA ALA A 182 12.70 -9.49 13.55
C ALA A 182 12.54 -10.27 14.87
N ILE A 183 11.69 -9.78 15.79
CA ILE A 183 11.38 -10.48 17.04
C ILE A 183 10.67 -11.81 16.72
N PHE A 184 9.68 -11.80 15.82
CA PHE A 184 8.99 -13.03 15.39
C PHE A 184 9.98 -14.06 14.83
N LYS A 185 10.88 -13.63 13.95
CA LYS A 185 11.91 -14.53 13.40
C LYS A 185 12.80 -15.11 14.48
N ASN A 186 13.30 -14.27 15.38
CA ASN A 186 14.16 -14.69 16.49
C ASN A 186 13.48 -15.71 17.41
N TRP A 187 12.18 -15.53 17.70
CA TRP A 187 11.45 -16.39 18.64
C TRP A 187 10.91 -17.67 18.01
N PHE A 188 10.32 -17.60 16.81
CA PHE A 188 9.47 -18.65 16.22
C PHE A 188 10.09 -19.33 14.97
N VAL A 189 11.23 -18.82 14.51
CA VAL A 189 11.97 -19.41 13.39
C VAL A 189 13.34 -19.86 13.86
N ASP A 190 14.08 -18.99 14.54
CA ASP A 190 15.43 -19.26 15.02
C ASP A 190 15.43 -19.88 16.44
N PHE A 191 14.32 -19.80 17.17
CA PHE A 191 14.11 -20.31 18.55
C PHE A 191 15.15 -19.80 19.56
N GLU A 192 15.74 -18.60 19.34
CA GLU A 192 16.86 -18.11 20.15
C GLU A 192 16.59 -18.06 21.66
N PRO A 193 15.38 -17.58 22.13
CA PRO A 193 15.09 -17.56 23.56
C PRO A 193 14.90 -18.95 24.20
N PHE A 194 14.79 -20.00 23.37
CA PHE A 194 14.44 -21.35 23.81
C PHE A 194 15.60 -22.37 23.62
N LYS A 195 16.76 -21.91 23.11
CA LYS A 195 17.91 -22.79 22.76
C LYS A 195 18.43 -23.66 23.90
N ASP A 196 18.37 -23.15 25.12
CA ASP A 196 18.80 -23.89 26.31
C ASP A 196 17.74 -24.87 26.84
N GLY A 197 16.55 -24.89 26.23
CA GLY A 197 15.44 -25.77 26.56
C GLY A 197 15.54 -27.12 25.83
N LYS A 198 14.58 -28.00 26.12
CA LYS A 198 14.43 -29.25 25.39
C LYS A 198 13.68 -29.02 24.08
N PHE A 199 14.09 -29.77 23.06
CA PHE A 199 13.44 -29.81 21.77
C PHE A 199 12.89 -31.21 21.50
N VAL A 200 11.79 -31.26 20.77
CA VAL A 200 11.12 -32.49 20.32
C VAL A 200 10.97 -32.49 18.81
N ASP A 201 11.00 -33.67 18.21
CA ASP A 201 10.80 -33.83 16.77
C ASP A 201 9.32 -33.62 16.40
N SER A 202 9.07 -32.98 15.26
CA SER A 202 7.73 -32.71 14.75
C SER A 202 7.71 -32.73 13.20
N GLU A 203 6.52 -32.62 12.60
CA GLU A 203 6.34 -32.50 11.15
C GLU A 203 6.98 -31.23 10.56
N LEU A 204 7.27 -30.24 11.38
CA LEU A 204 7.95 -28.99 10.98
C LEU A 204 9.44 -28.98 11.42
N GLY A 205 10.00 -30.13 11.81
CA GLY A 205 11.34 -30.28 12.36
C GLY A 205 11.37 -30.16 13.87
N MET A 206 12.56 -29.87 14.42
CA MET A 206 12.76 -29.75 15.87
C MET A 206 12.11 -28.48 16.42
N ILE A 207 11.21 -28.63 17.36
CA ILE A 207 10.49 -27.52 18.01
C ILE A 207 10.71 -27.56 19.53
N PRO A 208 10.58 -26.42 20.25
CA PRO A 208 10.64 -26.41 21.72
C PRO A 208 9.60 -27.34 22.35
N GLU A 209 9.99 -28.05 23.42
CA GLU A 209 9.10 -28.94 24.15
C GLU A 209 7.83 -28.19 24.65
N GLY A 210 6.66 -28.79 24.50
CA GLY A 210 5.37 -28.21 24.88
C GLY A 210 4.71 -27.35 23.80
N TRP A 211 5.38 -27.11 22.66
CA TRP A 211 4.72 -26.52 21.50
C TRP A 211 4.02 -27.61 20.68
N LYS A 212 3.07 -27.21 19.85
CA LYS A 212 2.27 -28.13 19.04
C LYS A 212 2.42 -27.82 17.56
N VAL A 213 2.34 -28.84 16.73
CA VAL A 213 2.14 -28.73 15.29
C VAL A 213 0.80 -29.36 14.97
N GLY A 214 0.04 -28.72 14.11
CA GLY A 214 -1.27 -29.20 13.68
C GLY A 214 -1.83 -28.37 12.55
N ARG A 215 -3.02 -28.70 12.12
CA ARG A 215 -3.72 -27.98 11.07
C ARG A 215 -4.16 -26.59 11.53
N ALA A 216 -4.23 -25.65 10.62
CA ALA A 216 -4.70 -24.30 10.94
C ALA A 216 -6.13 -24.30 11.55
N ASP A 217 -7.02 -25.19 11.07
CA ASP A 217 -8.38 -25.29 11.56
C ASP A 217 -8.52 -26.07 12.90
N ASP A 218 -7.44 -26.67 13.39
CA ASP A 218 -7.38 -27.23 14.76
C ASP A 218 -7.16 -26.11 15.80
N PHE A 219 -6.49 -25.03 15.42
CA PHE A 219 -6.12 -23.93 16.31
C PHE A 219 -7.01 -22.69 16.17
N TYR A 220 -7.54 -22.43 14.96
CA TYR A 220 -8.28 -21.21 14.63
C TYR A 220 -9.61 -21.52 13.96
N GLN A 221 -10.64 -20.76 14.28
CA GLN A 221 -11.89 -20.80 13.54
C GLN A 221 -11.70 -20.11 12.19
N ILE A 222 -11.72 -20.89 11.09
CA ILE A 222 -11.46 -20.36 9.74
C ILE A 222 -12.73 -20.41 8.90
N ASN A 223 -13.19 -19.23 8.50
CA ASN A 223 -14.31 -19.02 7.60
C ASN A 223 -13.82 -18.45 6.26
N ILE A 224 -14.62 -18.63 5.22
CA ILE A 224 -14.36 -18.06 3.90
C ILE A 224 -15.41 -16.99 3.62
N GLY A 225 -14.99 -15.89 3.00
CA GLY A 225 -15.88 -14.82 2.58
C GLY A 225 -16.87 -15.26 1.52
N LYS A 226 -17.81 -14.37 1.17
CA LYS A 226 -18.84 -14.62 0.19
C LYS A 226 -19.14 -13.37 -0.63
N THR A 227 -19.40 -13.56 -1.93
CA THR A 227 -19.80 -12.49 -2.83
C THR A 227 -21.23 -12.73 -3.27
N PRO A 228 -22.15 -11.76 -3.11
CA PRO A 228 -23.47 -11.82 -3.75
C PRO A 228 -23.33 -11.85 -5.28
N PRO A 229 -24.38 -12.24 -6.04
CA PRO A 229 -24.35 -12.22 -7.50
C PRO A 229 -23.99 -10.83 -8.06
N ARG A 230 -22.82 -10.70 -8.67
CA ARG A 230 -22.30 -9.40 -9.18
C ARG A 230 -23.20 -8.74 -10.24
N LYS A 231 -24.02 -9.51 -10.94
CA LYS A 231 -24.98 -8.98 -11.92
C LYS A 231 -26.15 -8.23 -11.29
N GLU A 232 -26.38 -8.43 -10.01
CA GLU A 232 -27.45 -7.77 -9.27
C GLU A 232 -26.88 -6.62 -8.45
N HIS A 233 -26.76 -5.45 -9.09
CA HIS A 233 -26.15 -4.26 -8.49
C HIS A 233 -26.82 -3.79 -7.19
N LYS A 234 -28.06 -4.17 -6.93
CA LYS A 234 -28.80 -3.82 -5.69
C LYS A 234 -28.14 -4.34 -4.41
N TRP A 235 -27.28 -5.35 -4.51
CA TRP A 235 -26.57 -5.93 -3.36
C TRP A 235 -25.35 -5.10 -2.93
N PHE A 236 -24.84 -4.26 -3.84
CA PHE A 236 -23.64 -3.47 -3.63
C PHE A 236 -23.99 -2.00 -3.45
N SER A 237 -23.20 -1.31 -2.63
CA SER A 237 -23.40 0.08 -2.28
C SER A 237 -22.06 0.83 -2.24
N THR A 238 -22.12 2.14 -2.40
CA THR A 238 -21.02 3.06 -2.12
C THR A 238 -21.28 3.90 -0.85
N ASN A 239 -22.37 3.61 -0.12
CA ASN A 239 -22.71 4.31 1.10
C ASN A 239 -21.90 3.73 2.28
N PRO A 240 -21.07 4.54 2.97
CA PRO A 240 -20.29 4.10 4.13
C PRO A 240 -21.11 3.65 5.35
N ALA A 241 -22.43 3.92 5.36
CA ALA A 241 -23.34 3.44 6.40
C ALA A 241 -23.72 1.96 6.24
N ASP A 242 -23.49 1.38 5.06
CA ASP A 242 -23.71 -0.03 4.77
C ASP A 242 -22.55 -0.91 5.30
N LYS A 243 -22.63 -2.23 5.06
CA LYS A 243 -21.66 -3.18 5.61
C LYS A 243 -20.39 -3.21 4.78
N ILE A 244 -19.25 -2.92 5.41
CA ILE A 244 -17.92 -2.96 4.77
C ILE A 244 -17.73 -4.33 4.09
N TRP A 245 -17.36 -4.32 2.79
CA TRP A 245 -17.07 -5.53 2.05
C TRP A 245 -15.69 -5.47 1.41
N VAL A 246 -14.78 -6.31 1.92
CA VAL A 246 -13.36 -6.29 1.55
C VAL A 246 -13.10 -7.29 0.42
N SER A 247 -12.48 -6.79 -0.65
CA SER A 247 -11.94 -7.57 -1.76
C SER A 247 -10.42 -7.72 -1.68
N ILE A 248 -9.83 -8.58 -2.52
CA ILE A 248 -8.36 -8.67 -2.64
C ILE A 248 -7.74 -7.34 -3.07
N ALA A 249 -8.43 -6.54 -3.89
CA ALA A 249 -7.96 -5.23 -4.32
C ALA A 249 -7.85 -4.28 -3.12
N ASN A 250 -8.83 -4.27 -2.22
CA ASN A 250 -8.78 -3.49 -0.99
C ASN A 250 -7.58 -3.90 -0.11
N MET A 251 -7.34 -5.20 0.09
CA MET A 251 -6.17 -5.70 0.81
C MET A 251 -4.83 -5.28 0.19
N GLY A 252 -4.80 -5.04 -1.12
CA GLY A 252 -3.58 -4.57 -1.80
C GLY A 252 -3.29 -3.09 -1.64
N ASN A 253 -4.29 -2.31 -1.26
CA ASN A 253 -4.24 -0.86 -1.14
C ASN A 253 -4.33 -0.37 0.33
N SER A 254 -4.60 -1.28 1.27
CA SER A 254 -4.65 -0.99 2.70
C SER A 254 -3.31 -1.26 3.38
N GLY A 255 -3.12 -0.66 4.56
CA GLY A 255 -2.03 -1.03 5.47
C GLY A 255 -2.31 -2.37 6.18
N ILE A 256 -1.72 -2.55 7.36
CA ILE A 256 -1.92 -3.74 8.19
C ILE A 256 -3.38 -3.88 8.61
N PHE A 257 -4.03 -2.77 8.99
CA PHE A 257 -5.41 -2.74 9.43
C PHE A 257 -6.35 -2.25 8.33
N ILE A 258 -7.48 -2.94 8.16
CA ILE A 258 -8.54 -2.56 7.23
C ILE A 258 -9.71 -2.00 8.02
N SER A 259 -9.93 -0.70 7.92
CA SER A 259 -11.01 0.01 8.58
C SER A 259 -12.14 0.43 7.63
N ASP A 260 -11.92 0.31 6.31
CA ASP A 260 -12.88 0.76 5.29
C ASP A 260 -12.66 0.03 3.95
N SER A 261 -13.59 0.18 3.02
CA SER A 261 -13.54 -0.38 1.68
C SER A 261 -14.12 0.59 0.65
N SER A 262 -13.79 0.37 -0.61
CA SER A 262 -14.41 1.10 -1.74
C SER A 262 -15.82 0.63 -2.10
N GLU A 263 -16.22 -0.54 -1.60
CA GLU A 263 -17.55 -1.12 -1.81
C GLU A 263 -18.13 -1.63 -0.49
N TYR A 264 -19.44 -1.58 -0.39
CA TYR A 264 -20.19 -2.04 0.78
C TYR A 264 -21.29 -2.99 0.33
N LEU A 265 -21.82 -3.80 1.22
CA LEU A 265 -23.00 -4.61 1.01
C LEU A 265 -24.20 -4.01 1.75
N THR A 266 -25.34 -3.98 1.08
CA THR A 266 -26.58 -3.63 1.75
C THR A 266 -26.91 -4.64 2.86
N LYS A 267 -27.66 -4.24 3.87
CA LYS A 267 -28.14 -5.16 4.90
C LYS A 267 -28.91 -6.34 4.30
N GLU A 268 -29.75 -6.06 3.31
CA GLU A 268 -30.52 -7.09 2.59
C GLU A 268 -29.61 -8.12 1.90
N ALA A 269 -28.47 -7.68 1.32
CA ALA A 269 -27.50 -8.58 0.71
C ALA A 269 -26.89 -9.54 1.76
N VAL A 270 -26.52 -9.02 2.92
CA VAL A 270 -25.95 -9.81 4.02
C VAL A 270 -26.96 -10.85 4.50
N ASP A 271 -28.20 -10.44 4.74
CA ASP A 271 -29.26 -11.30 5.25
C ASP A 271 -29.69 -12.37 4.21
N SER A 272 -29.95 -11.96 2.96
CA SER A 272 -30.44 -12.85 1.89
C SER A 272 -29.43 -13.89 1.43
N HIS A 273 -28.14 -13.56 1.52
CA HIS A 273 -27.07 -14.47 1.09
C HIS A 273 -26.36 -15.17 2.24
N ASN A 274 -26.83 -15.03 3.49
CA ASN A 274 -26.18 -15.60 4.69
C ASN A 274 -24.68 -15.25 4.71
N ILE A 275 -24.36 -13.96 4.57
CA ILE A 275 -22.97 -13.48 4.60
C ILE A 275 -22.59 -13.24 6.06
N ILE A 276 -21.55 -13.93 6.50
CA ILE A 276 -21.08 -13.83 7.88
C ILE A 276 -20.27 -12.56 8.03
N MET A 277 -20.66 -11.71 8.97
CA MET A 277 -19.83 -10.62 9.48
C MET A 277 -18.71 -11.20 10.33
N VAL A 278 -17.50 -10.68 10.23
CA VAL A 278 -16.41 -11.06 11.13
C VAL A 278 -16.09 -9.92 12.09
N PRO A 279 -15.74 -10.24 13.35
CA PRO A 279 -15.44 -9.23 14.34
C PRO A 279 -14.13 -8.49 14.03
N ARG A 280 -13.92 -7.38 14.72
CA ARG A 280 -12.62 -6.72 14.81
C ARG A 280 -11.54 -7.74 15.22
N ASN A 281 -10.29 -7.47 14.84
CA ASN A 281 -9.11 -8.31 15.09
C ASN A 281 -9.10 -9.67 14.36
N THR A 282 -10.08 -9.93 13.47
CA THR A 282 -10.01 -11.09 12.58
C THR A 282 -8.85 -10.94 11.59
N ILE A 283 -8.01 -11.97 11.45
CA ILE A 283 -6.93 -11.97 10.47
C ILE A 283 -7.48 -12.41 9.11
N LEU A 284 -7.21 -11.63 8.09
CA LEU A 284 -7.66 -11.82 6.71
C LEU A 284 -6.48 -12.31 5.86
N LEU A 285 -6.68 -13.40 5.14
CA LEU A 285 -5.67 -13.98 4.24
C LEU A 285 -6.25 -14.17 2.85
N SER A 286 -5.68 -13.53 1.84
CA SER A 286 -6.04 -13.80 0.44
C SER A 286 -5.43 -15.13 -0.03
N PHE A 287 -6.24 -15.99 -0.70
CA PHE A 287 -5.79 -17.31 -1.14
C PHE A 287 -6.18 -17.64 -2.60
N LYS A 288 -6.80 -16.72 -3.31
CA LYS A 288 -7.07 -16.82 -4.76
C LYS A 288 -6.47 -15.62 -5.49
N LEU A 289 -6.09 -15.79 -6.73
CA LEU A 289 -5.50 -14.77 -7.61
C LEU A 289 -4.15 -14.21 -7.08
N THR A 290 -4.16 -13.51 -5.97
CA THR A 290 -2.97 -13.05 -5.25
C THR A 290 -2.96 -13.71 -3.88
N VAL A 291 -2.13 -14.75 -3.71
CA VAL A 291 -2.02 -15.50 -2.45
C VAL A 291 -1.06 -14.80 -1.50
N GLY A 292 -1.35 -14.82 -0.19
CA GLY A 292 -0.43 -14.35 0.85
C GLY A 292 -0.54 -12.88 1.21
N ARG A 293 -1.56 -12.14 0.75
CA ARG A 293 -1.87 -10.84 1.37
C ARG A 293 -2.53 -11.08 2.71
N VAL A 294 -1.95 -10.50 3.76
CA VAL A 294 -2.46 -10.60 5.13
C VAL A 294 -2.82 -9.21 5.65
N ALA A 295 -3.96 -9.09 6.29
CA ALA A 295 -4.41 -7.87 6.94
C ALA A 295 -5.25 -8.20 8.18
N ILE A 296 -5.52 -7.19 9.00
CA ILE A 296 -6.31 -7.29 10.23
C ILE A 296 -7.58 -6.45 10.07
N ALA A 297 -8.72 -7.00 10.40
CA ALA A 297 -9.97 -6.26 10.43
C ALA A 297 -9.98 -5.28 11.61
N ASP A 298 -10.01 -3.97 11.35
CA ASP A 298 -10.08 -2.94 12.40
C ASP A 298 -11.51 -2.69 12.89
N LYS A 299 -12.50 -3.17 12.14
CA LYS A 299 -13.93 -3.09 12.44
C LYS A 299 -14.62 -4.39 12.05
N GLU A 300 -15.86 -4.55 12.49
CA GLU A 300 -16.73 -5.58 11.93
C GLU A 300 -16.91 -5.39 10.43
N LEU A 301 -16.65 -6.44 9.64
CA LEU A 301 -16.69 -6.37 8.18
C LEU A 301 -17.07 -7.71 7.53
N THR A 302 -17.28 -7.69 6.23
CA THR A 302 -17.45 -8.86 5.38
C THR A 302 -16.32 -8.93 4.35
N THR A 303 -16.12 -10.08 3.72
CA THR A 303 -15.10 -10.26 2.69
C THR A 303 -15.64 -11.06 1.51
N ASN A 304 -14.96 -10.98 0.36
CA ASN A 304 -15.25 -11.84 -0.78
C ASN A 304 -14.78 -13.30 -0.56
N GLU A 305 -15.13 -14.19 -1.47
CA GLU A 305 -14.82 -15.63 -1.43
C GLU A 305 -13.35 -15.98 -1.72
N ALA A 306 -12.52 -15.01 -1.92
CA ALA A 306 -11.07 -15.19 -2.13
C ALA A 306 -10.25 -14.93 -0.86
N ILE A 307 -10.92 -14.62 0.25
CA ILE A 307 -10.29 -14.28 1.54
C ILE A 307 -10.74 -15.31 2.59
N ALA A 308 -9.76 -15.94 3.20
CA ALA A 308 -9.92 -16.72 4.43
C ALA A 308 -9.84 -15.78 5.64
N ARG A 309 -10.68 -16.04 6.64
CA ARG A 309 -10.89 -15.22 7.83
C ARG A 309 -10.59 -16.07 9.04
N PHE A 310 -9.51 -15.76 9.73
CA PHE A 310 -9.10 -16.44 10.96
C PHE A 310 -9.66 -15.66 12.15
N ILE A 311 -10.69 -16.19 12.77
CA ILE A 311 -11.35 -15.60 13.94
C ILE A 311 -10.59 -16.06 15.17
N LEU A 312 -10.12 -15.09 15.96
CA LEU A 312 -9.35 -15.35 17.17
C LEU A 312 -10.28 -15.63 18.34
N SER A 313 -9.91 -16.58 19.18
CA SER A 313 -10.56 -16.82 20.48
C SER A 313 -10.07 -15.85 21.56
N ASP A 314 -8.88 -15.28 21.38
CA ASP A 314 -8.22 -14.32 22.25
C ASP A 314 -7.31 -13.42 21.40
N ASP A 315 -7.37 -12.11 21.62
CA ASP A 315 -6.63 -11.11 20.86
C ASP A 315 -5.11 -11.24 21.03
N LYS A 316 -4.61 -11.89 22.08
CA LYS A 316 -3.18 -12.15 22.29
C LYS A 316 -2.50 -12.94 21.17
N TYR A 317 -3.28 -13.64 20.34
CA TYR A 317 -2.75 -14.36 19.18
C TYR A 317 -2.62 -13.51 17.92
N MET A 318 -3.11 -12.26 17.93
CA MET A 318 -3.25 -11.43 16.75
C MET A 318 -1.90 -11.18 16.07
N GLU A 319 -0.91 -10.69 16.80
CA GLU A 319 0.41 -10.37 16.25
C GLU A 319 1.16 -11.63 15.79
N TYR A 320 1.08 -12.69 16.60
CA TYR A 320 1.69 -13.97 16.23
C TYR A 320 1.10 -14.50 14.93
N LEU A 321 -0.22 -14.61 14.83
CA LEU A 321 -0.87 -15.18 13.67
C LEU A 321 -0.69 -14.29 12.42
N TYR A 322 -0.78 -12.97 12.57
CA TYR A 322 -0.51 -12.04 11.48
C TYR A 322 0.89 -12.24 10.91
N LEU A 323 1.92 -12.25 11.75
CA LEU A 323 3.29 -12.40 11.35
C LEU A 323 3.60 -13.82 10.81
N TYR A 324 2.99 -14.85 11.40
CA TYR A 324 3.09 -16.22 10.93
C TYR A 324 2.57 -16.34 9.49
N LEU A 325 1.35 -15.87 9.24
CA LEU A 325 0.73 -15.90 7.92
C LEU A 325 1.49 -15.02 6.92
N LYS A 326 2.04 -13.90 7.35
CA LYS A 326 2.86 -13.02 6.49
C LYS A 326 4.18 -13.67 6.04
N LYS A 327 4.75 -14.53 6.87
CA LYS A 327 6.00 -15.26 6.61
C LYS A 327 5.81 -16.63 5.98
N PHE A 328 4.62 -17.16 5.99
CA PHE A 328 4.35 -18.51 5.52
C PHE A 328 4.69 -18.69 4.03
N ASP A 329 5.38 -19.79 3.70
CA ASP A 329 5.68 -20.14 2.30
C ASP A 329 4.46 -20.81 1.64
N TYR A 330 3.63 -20.02 1.00
CA TYR A 330 2.43 -20.51 0.30
C TYR A 330 2.76 -21.38 -0.94
N ASN A 331 4.00 -21.36 -1.44
CA ASN A 331 4.43 -22.25 -2.52
C ASN A 331 4.51 -23.70 -2.04
N SER A 332 4.75 -23.91 -0.74
CA SER A 332 4.77 -25.24 -0.13
C SER A 332 3.39 -25.91 -0.12
N LEU A 333 2.31 -25.16 -0.24
CA LEU A 333 0.94 -25.67 -0.30
C LEU A 333 0.57 -26.26 -1.68
N GLY A 334 1.54 -26.37 -2.58
CA GLY A 334 1.38 -26.65 -4.00
C GLY A 334 0.50 -27.84 -4.35
N SER A 335 -0.26 -27.68 -5.43
CA SER A 335 -0.72 -28.79 -6.24
C SER A 335 0.23 -28.97 -7.43
N THR A 336 0.49 -30.22 -7.77
CA THR A 336 1.38 -30.73 -8.82
C THR A 336 0.92 -30.44 -10.26
N SER A 337 0.10 -29.42 -10.51
CA SER A 337 -0.32 -29.04 -11.86
C SER A 337 0.37 -27.76 -12.32
N SER A 338 0.90 -27.79 -13.51
CA SER A 338 1.74 -26.78 -14.18
C SER A 338 1.03 -25.46 -14.56
N ILE A 339 -0.15 -25.19 -14.02
CA ILE A 339 -0.90 -23.96 -14.26
C ILE A 339 -1.33 -23.40 -12.90
N ALA A 340 -0.68 -22.32 -12.48
CA ALA A 340 -0.94 -21.49 -11.29
C ALA A 340 -1.46 -22.26 -10.07
N THR A 341 -0.68 -22.34 -9.01
CA THR A 341 -1.00 -23.02 -7.74
C THR A 341 -2.40 -22.60 -7.23
N ALA A 342 -3.40 -23.39 -7.50
CA ALA A 342 -4.77 -23.12 -7.05
C ALA A 342 -4.90 -23.51 -5.58
N VAL A 343 -4.48 -22.62 -4.70
CA VAL A 343 -4.74 -22.73 -3.27
C VAL A 343 -6.26 -22.60 -3.06
N ASN A 344 -6.87 -23.57 -2.41
CA ASN A 344 -8.30 -23.57 -2.11
C ASN A 344 -8.54 -23.49 -0.59
N SER A 345 -9.81 -23.35 -0.21
CA SER A 345 -10.19 -23.20 1.21
C SER A 345 -9.79 -24.41 2.06
N LYS A 346 -9.83 -25.63 1.50
CA LYS A 346 -9.43 -26.86 2.21
C LYS A 346 -7.93 -26.87 2.46
N THR A 347 -7.14 -26.39 1.48
CA THR A 347 -5.68 -26.26 1.61
C THR A 347 -5.32 -25.25 2.69
N ILE A 348 -5.98 -24.09 2.73
CA ILE A 348 -5.75 -23.09 3.79
C ILE A 348 -6.10 -23.64 5.17
N LYS A 349 -7.25 -24.27 5.32
CA LYS A 349 -7.66 -24.88 6.59
C LYS A 349 -6.71 -25.98 7.06
N GLY A 350 -6.17 -26.75 6.12
CA GLY A 350 -5.27 -27.87 6.40
C GLY A 350 -3.78 -27.53 6.44
N MET A 351 -3.41 -26.25 6.31
CA MET A 351 -1.99 -25.87 6.38
C MET A 351 -1.41 -26.20 7.76
N GLN A 352 -0.23 -26.78 7.78
CA GLN A 352 0.47 -27.10 9.03
C GLN A 352 0.97 -25.81 9.69
N MET A 353 0.65 -25.65 10.94
CA MET A 353 1.01 -24.48 11.75
C MET A 353 1.71 -24.90 13.04
N LEU A 354 2.67 -24.10 13.42
CA LEU A 354 3.29 -24.16 14.73
C LEU A 354 2.42 -23.39 15.73
N GLN A 355 2.11 -23.96 16.86
CA GLN A 355 1.37 -23.33 17.95
C GLN A 355 2.24 -23.33 19.21
N PRO A 356 2.82 -22.18 19.58
CA PRO A 356 3.55 -22.02 20.82
C PRO A 356 2.65 -22.17 22.05
N SER A 357 3.26 -22.35 23.23
CA SER A 357 2.49 -22.34 24.47
C SER A 357 1.91 -20.95 24.76
N ASP A 358 0.80 -20.90 25.49
CA ASP A 358 0.12 -19.65 25.87
C ASP A 358 1.06 -18.65 26.56
N LYS A 359 1.95 -19.13 27.44
CA LYS A 359 2.93 -18.28 28.11
C LYS A 359 3.88 -17.58 27.15
N VAL A 360 4.26 -18.26 26.07
CA VAL A 360 5.13 -17.67 25.04
C VAL A 360 4.36 -16.66 24.20
N ILE A 361 3.11 -16.97 23.85
CA ILE A 361 2.22 -16.04 23.14
C ILE A 361 1.97 -14.79 23.97
N ASP A 362 1.66 -14.92 25.28
CA ASP A 362 1.46 -13.78 26.17
C ASP A 362 2.71 -12.89 26.24
N ALA A 363 3.90 -13.50 26.39
CA ALA A 363 5.16 -12.77 26.42
C ALA A 363 5.46 -12.06 25.10
N PHE A 364 5.18 -12.74 23.97
CA PHE A 364 5.36 -12.15 22.64
C PHE A 364 4.40 -10.98 22.41
N HIS A 365 3.13 -11.14 22.75
CA HIS A 365 2.11 -10.10 22.65
C HIS A 365 2.54 -8.82 23.41
N ILE A 366 2.99 -8.98 24.67
CA ILE A 366 3.50 -7.86 25.46
C ILE A 366 4.72 -7.19 24.82
N GLN A 367 5.60 -8.00 24.18
CA GLN A 367 6.82 -7.49 23.56
C GLN A 367 6.56 -6.66 22.30
N VAL A 368 5.55 -7.02 21.49
CA VAL A 368 5.29 -6.40 20.19
C VAL A 368 4.09 -5.45 20.18
N ASN A 369 3.30 -5.44 21.24
CA ASN A 369 2.16 -4.54 21.45
C ASN A 369 2.28 -3.87 22.84
N PRO A 370 3.20 -2.92 23.02
CA PRO A 370 3.49 -2.27 24.30
C PRO A 370 2.40 -1.28 24.73
#